data_1e1a328075d97dbfd1c73f485edb8c55
#
_entry.id   1e1a328075d97dbfd1c73f485edb8c55
#
_cell.length_a   1.000
_cell.length_b   1.000
_cell.length_c   1.000
_cell.angle_alpha   90.00
_cell.angle_beta   90.00
_cell.angle_gamma   90.00
#
_symmetry.space_group_name_H-M   'P 1'
#
loop_
_entity.id
_entity.type
_entity.pdbx_description
1 polymer ?
#
loop_
_entity_poly.entity_id
_entity_poly.type
_entity_poly.pdbx_seq_one_letter_code
_entity_poly.pdbx_strand_id
1 'polypeptide(L)'
;MEKIVEELQKQQNIRVNLSNLRQLIKDEKSCRKLAQIVEADDAMWIGFLGNEDAKTRKNIALLLGDISYQPAAEALWDGYNREQTLFVKSSYLEALGKLDVEDKLPQFSARVKELEQTPVSEENRKHVEEELRAIRKIIIRYEGISRHTFSMKGKREVILVTNRIHREVVRRGIPDMETRIHPLGVSAICDSMEQLEKLRTYREILFPLEGQAFVEPDPREAAESVLEAGLLDLLRELHEGDGAYYFRVECRNDMTLSERSAFCKKFAAWLERSSGGALVNSTTDYEIEIRLVANKEGKLFPCVKCFTLKDRRFVYRRNAIATSIHPATAALIMELARPYLRENAQAMDPFCGVGTMLIERTRAVQAGDMYATDIFGDAIEMGRENAALAGVAINFIHRDFFDFTHDYLFDEMITNMPVRGKKTKEEMEALYSDFFRKAPKLLKDNGVVIMYTNEIGFVKKQLRLHKEFTLLQETLMQSKGQFYLMILGVKG
;
A
#
# COMPACT_ATOMS: atom_id res chain seq x y z
N MET A 1 20.20 -25.28 -24.57
CA MET A 1 20.52 -23.99 -25.18
C MET A 1 21.36 -24.17 -26.45
N GLU A 2 22.52 -24.79 -26.40
CA GLU A 2 23.44 -24.96 -27.54
C GLU A 2 22.78 -25.59 -28.79
N LYS A 3 22.09 -26.72 -28.63
CA LYS A 3 21.34 -27.36 -29.74
C LYS A 3 20.32 -26.44 -30.41
N ILE A 4 19.64 -25.60 -29.61
CA ILE A 4 18.66 -24.63 -30.13
C ILE A 4 19.37 -23.52 -30.94
N VAL A 5 20.53 -23.09 -30.47
CA VAL A 5 21.34 -22.07 -31.18
C VAL A 5 21.86 -22.65 -32.51
N GLU A 6 22.34 -23.92 -32.56
CA GLU A 6 22.74 -24.56 -33.79
C GLU A 6 21.62 -24.69 -34.82
N GLU A 7 20.38 -24.96 -34.36
CA GLU A 7 19.20 -24.99 -35.25
C GLU A 7 18.88 -23.57 -35.79
N LEU A 8 19.01 -22.53 -34.96
CA LEU A 8 18.83 -21.13 -35.38
C LEU A 8 19.89 -20.71 -36.42
N GLN A 9 21.17 -21.11 -36.24
CA GLN A 9 22.23 -20.87 -37.20
C GLN A 9 21.94 -21.52 -38.55
N LYS A 10 21.26 -22.67 -38.54
CA LYS A 10 20.81 -23.38 -39.75
C LYS A 10 19.47 -22.84 -40.28
N GLN A 11 18.93 -21.79 -39.71
CA GLN A 11 17.63 -21.20 -40.01
C GLN A 11 16.44 -22.19 -39.90
N GLN A 12 16.54 -23.13 -38.98
CA GLN A 12 15.52 -24.16 -38.77
C GLN A 12 14.62 -23.81 -37.58
N ASN A 13 13.32 -23.99 -37.73
CA ASN A 13 12.33 -23.82 -36.67
C ASN A 13 12.46 -22.47 -35.87
N ILE A 14 12.84 -21.40 -36.56
CA ILE A 14 13.26 -20.12 -35.94
C ILE A 14 12.27 -19.65 -34.85
N ARG A 15 10.98 -19.55 -35.19
CA ARG A 15 9.95 -19.08 -34.26
C ARG A 15 9.84 -19.92 -32.99
N VAL A 16 9.87 -21.25 -33.13
CA VAL A 16 9.75 -22.19 -31.98
C VAL A 16 10.99 -22.10 -31.12
N ASN A 17 12.16 -22.08 -31.75
CA ASN A 17 13.45 -22.02 -31.07
C ASN A 17 13.64 -20.72 -30.30
N LEU A 18 13.25 -19.57 -30.85
CA LEU A 18 13.23 -18.29 -30.11
C LEU A 18 12.28 -18.32 -28.90
N SER A 19 11.09 -18.90 -29.07
CA SER A 19 10.15 -19.08 -27.96
C SER A 19 10.72 -19.98 -26.85
N ASN A 20 11.39 -21.09 -27.23
CA ASN A 20 12.01 -22.01 -26.29
C ASN A 20 13.19 -21.35 -25.55
N LEU A 21 14.01 -20.55 -26.24
CA LEU A 21 15.10 -19.80 -25.59
C LEU A 21 14.55 -18.86 -24.52
N ARG A 22 13.49 -18.11 -24.81
CA ARG A 22 12.84 -17.24 -23.82
C ARG A 22 12.32 -17.98 -22.59
N GLN A 23 11.91 -19.25 -22.74
CA GLN A 23 11.53 -20.09 -21.59
C GLN A 23 12.74 -20.55 -20.76
N LEU A 24 13.90 -20.72 -21.39
CA LEU A 24 15.13 -21.17 -20.73
C LEU A 24 15.87 -20.07 -19.98
N ILE A 25 15.70 -18.79 -20.33
CA ILE A 25 16.42 -17.65 -19.74
C ILE A 25 15.68 -17.00 -18.55
N LYS A 26 14.90 -17.77 -17.79
CA LYS A 26 14.19 -17.28 -16.61
C LYS A 26 15.10 -16.99 -15.41
N ASP A 27 16.28 -17.57 -15.39
CA ASP A 27 17.29 -17.34 -14.37
C ASP A 27 18.48 -16.52 -14.91
N GLU A 28 19.11 -15.77 -14.02
CA GLU A 28 20.19 -14.83 -14.36
C GLU A 28 21.40 -15.50 -15.05
N LYS A 29 21.75 -16.72 -14.66
CA LYS A 29 22.88 -17.46 -15.23
C LYS A 29 22.62 -17.84 -16.68
N SER A 30 21.44 -18.35 -16.98
CA SER A 30 21.01 -18.69 -18.34
C SER A 30 20.90 -17.46 -19.22
N CYS A 31 20.42 -16.34 -18.67
CA CYS A 31 20.33 -15.06 -19.34
C CYS A 31 21.74 -14.56 -19.76
N ARG A 32 22.70 -14.51 -18.83
CA ARG A 32 24.10 -14.12 -19.12
C ARG A 32 24.76 -15.04 -20.17
N LYS A 33 24.53 -16.36 -20.09
CA LYS A 33 25.07 -17.29 -21.08
C LYS A 33 24.54 -17.00 -22.48
N LEU A 34 23.23 -16.74 -22.61
CA LEU A 34 22.65 -16.41 -23.91
C LEU A 34 23.14 -15.07 -24.43
N ALA A 35 23.29 -14.05 -23.57
CA ALA A 35 23.84 -12.77 -23.96
C ALA A 35 25.24 -12.88 -24.61
N GLN A 36 26.12 -13.71 -24.03
CA GLN A 36 27.46 -13.99 -24.61
C GLN A 36 27.37 -14.69 -25.97
N ILE A 37 26.39 -15.61 -26.15
CA ILE A 37 26.19 -16.29 -27.45
C ILE A 37 25.67 -15.27 -28.49
N VAL A 38 24.78 -14.38 -28.12
CA VAL A 38 24.27 -13.32 -29.01
C VAL A 38 25.38 -12.37 -29.40
N GLU A 39 26.23 -11.95 -28.45
CA GLU A 39 27.36 -11.06 -28.69
C GLU A 39 28.40 -11.65 -29.68
N ALA A 40 28.55 -12.97 -29.70
CA ALA A 40 29.48 -13.66 -30.61
C ALA A 40 29.07 -13.63 -32.10
N ASP A 41 27.75 -13.47 -32.37
CA ASP A 41 27.21 -13.40 -33.74
C ASP A 41 25.93 -12.55 -33.75
N ASP A 42 26.03 -11.26 -33.36
CA ASP A 42 24.90 -10.37 -33.20
C ASP A 42 24.16 -10.09 -34.52
N ALA A 43 24.88 -10.11 -35.64
CA ALA A 43 24.30 -9.90 -36.96
C ALA A 43 23.22 -10.93 -37.30
N MET A 44 23.42 -12.17 -36.94
CA MET A 44 22.41 -13.22 -37.12
C MET A 44 21.15 -12.93 -36.29
N TRP A 45 21.31 -12.60 -35.03
CA TRP A 45 20.19 -12.38 -34.11
C TRP A 45 19.41 -11.12 -34.48
N ILE A 46 20.11 -10.02 -34.77
CA ILE A 46 19.50 -8.77 -35.23
C ILE A 46 18.81 -8.98 -36.59
N GLY A 47 19.39 -9.80 -37.47
CA GLY A 47 18.80 -10.15 -38.77
C GLY A 47 17.40 -10.76 -38.68
N PHE A 48 17.07 -11.48 -37.61
CA PHE A 48 15.73 -12.01 -37.39
C PHE A 48 14.65 -10.94 -37.15
N LEU A 49 15.01 -9.69 -36.81
CA LEU A 49 14.08 -8.57 -36.76
C LEU A 49 13.48 -8.21 -38.15
N GLY A 50 14.14 -8.61 -39.23
CA GLY A 50 13.66 -8.47 -40.60
C GLY A 50 12.90 -9.69 -41.15
N ASN A 51 12.61 -10.72 -40.31
CA ASN A 51 11.96 -11.94 -40.76
C ASN A 51 10.52 -11.68 -41.25
N GLU A 52 10.06 -12.40 -42.27
CA GLU A 52 8.69 -12.24 -42.84
C GLU A 52 7.59 -12.61 -41.81
N ASP A 53 7.84 -13.63 -40.95
CA ASP A 53 6.88 -14.02 -39.92
C ASP A 53 6.85 -13.03 -38.76
N ALA A 54 5.72 -12.35 -38.61
CA ALA A 54 5.47 -11.36 -37.54
C ALA A 54 5.69 -11.92 -36.13
N LYS A 55 5.40 -13.20 -35.89
CA LYS A 55 5.63 -13.84 -34.57
C LYS A 55 7.10 -14.10 -34.31
N THR A 56 7.89 -14.36 -35.35
CA THR A 56 9.34 -14.44 -35.26
C THR A 56 9.93 -13.09 -34.90
N ARG A 57 9.55 -12.00 -35.59
CA ARG A 57 9.97 -10.61 -35.25
C ARG A 57 9.64 -10.27 -33.80
N LYS A 58 8.43 -10.59 -33.37
CA LYS A 58 8.01 -10.44 -31.98
C LYS A 58 8.93 -11.16 -31.00
N ASN A 59 9.19 -12.45 -31.25
CA ASN A 59 9.95 -13.29 -30.32
C ASN A 59 11.41 -12.84 -30.21
N ILE A 60 12.04 -12.45 -31.32
CA ILE A 60 13.41 -11.96 -31.28
C ILE A 60 13.52 -10.60 -30.60
N ALA A 61 12.59 -9.67 -30.87
CA ALA A 61 12.57 -8.37 -30.19
C ALA A 61 12.50 -8.55 -28.67
N LEU A 62 11.55 -9.36 -28.19
CA LEU A 62 11.42 -9.66 -26.77
C LEU A 62 12.65 -10.37 -26.19
N LEU A 63 13.26 -11.33 -26.94
CA LEU A 63 14.47 -12.02 -26.50
C LEU A 63 15.64 -11.06 -26.27
N LEU A 64 15.90 -10.17 -27.23
CA LEU A 64 16.96 -9.17 -27.14
C LEU A 64 16.75 -8.22 -25.94
N GLY A 65 15.51 -7.86 -25.69
CA GLY A 65 15.14 -7.10 -24.49
C GLY A 65 15.31 -7.92 -23.19
N ASP A 66 14.90 -9.20 -23.18
CA ASP A 66 14.97 -10.08 -22.00
C ASP A 66 16.43 -10.30 -21.54
N ILE A 67 17.38 -10.33 -22.47
CA ILE A 67 18.83 -10.42 -22.16
C ILE A 67 19.51 -9.05 -22.02
N SER A 68 18.76 -7.95 -22.10
CA SER A 68 19.25 -6.57 -22.03
C SER A 68 20.40 -6.27 -23.00
N TYR A 69 20.29 -6.78 -24.25
CA TYR A 69 21.35 -6.64 -25.26
C TYR A 69 21.35 -5.22 -25.86
N GLN A 70 22.11 -4.31 -25.25
CA GLN A 70 22.14 -2.88 -25.61
C GLN A 70 22.52 -2.61 -27.07
N PRO A 71 23.45 -3.35 -27.74
CA PRO A 71 23.77 -3.07 -29.15
C PRO A 71 22.59 -3.24 -30.12
N ALA A 72 21.52 -3.95 -29.72
CA ALA A 72 20.31 -4.09 -30.53
C ALA A 72 19.35 -2.89 -30.45
N ALA A 73 19.62 -1.87 -29.62
CA ALA A 73 18.67 -0.77 -29.38
C ALA A 73 18.28 -0.02 -30.68
N GLU A 74 19.25 0.34 -31.52
CA GLU A 74 18.96 1.01 -32.79
C GLU A 74 18.18 0.12 -33.77
N ALA A 75 18.57 -1.15 -33.88
CA ALA A 75 17.86 -2.10 -34.75
C ALA A 75 16.42 -2.37 -34.29
N LEU A 76 16.19 -2.40 -32.96
CA LEU A 76 14.84 -2.50 -32.38
C LEU A 76 14.04 -1.24 -32.64
N TRP A 77 14.63 -0.06 -32.52
CA TRP A 77 13.99 1.22 -32.84
C TRP A 77 13.59 1.31 -34.31
N ASP A 78 14.50 0.97 -35.21
CA ASP A 78 14.24 0.90 -36.65
C ASP A 78 13.17 -0.14 -36.99
N GLY A 79 13.21 -1.29 -36.32
CA GLY A 79 12.19 -2.34 -36.43
C GLY A 79 10.82 -1.84 -36.01
N TYR A 80 10.71 -1.16 -34.87
CA TYR A 80 9.47 -0.54 -34.39
C TYR A 80 8.89 0.45 -35.40
N ASN A 81 9.70 1.33 -35.96
CA ASN A 81 9.25 2.35 -36.90
C ASN A 81 8.78 1.75 -38.24
N ARG A 82 9.40 0.65 -38.70
CA ARG A 82 9.00 -0.04 -39.94
C ARG A 82 7.87 -1.05 -39.77
N GLU A 83 7.57 -1.48 -38.54
CA GLU A 83 6.57 -2.52 -38.29
C GLU A 83 5.16 -2.06 -38.63
N GLN A 84 4.47 -2.87 -39.45
CA GLN A 84 3.08 -2.63 -39.83
C GLN A 84 2.08 -3.47 -39.03
N THR A 85 2.54 -4.54 -38.41
CA THR A 85 1.70 -5.46 -37.64
C THR A 85 1.52 -4.94 -36.23
N LEU A 86 0.36 -4.37 -35.92
CA LEU A 86 0.09 -3.65 -34.67
C LEU A 86 0.41 -4.43 -33.40
N PHE A 87 0.07 -5.75 -33.35
CA PHE A 87 0.35 -6.57 -32.15
C PHE A 87 1.85 -6.81 -31.92
N VAL A 88 2.73 -6.49 -32.89
CA VAL A 88 4.18 -6.65 -32.75
C VAL A 88 4.81 -5.35 -32.22
N LYS A 89 4.24 -4.19 -32.53
CA LYS A 89 4.76 -2.88 -32.12
C LYS A 89 5.01 -2.78 -30.61
N SER A 90 4.03 -3.18 -29.80
CA SER A 90 4.16 -3.17 -28.34
C SER A 90 5.30 -4.05 -27.84
N SER A 91 5.66 -5.09 -28.58
CA SER A 91 6.76 -6.00 -28.21
C SER A 91 8.15 -5.42 -28.47
N TYR A 92 8.31 -4.62 -29.53
CA TYR A 92 9.52 -3.81 -29.74
C TYR A 92 9.70 -2.80 -28.62
N LEU A 93 8.62 -2.12 -28.23
CA LEU A 93 8.64 -1.13 -27.14
C LEU A 93 8.93 -1.79 -25.78
N GLU A 94 8.39 -3.00 -25.53
CA GLU A 94 8.71 -3.76 -24.33
C GLU A 94 10.20 -4.13 -24.26
N ALA A 95 10.82 -4.45 -25.39
CA ALA A 95 12.25 -4.71 -25.48
C ALA A 95 13.06 -3.41 -25.27
N LEU A 96 12.72 -2.33 -25.97
CA LEU A 96 13.35 -1.02 -25.82
C LEU A 96 13.26 -0.49 -24.39
N GLY A 97 12.14 -0.73 -23.69
CA GLY A 97 11.95 -0.37 -22.30
C GLY A 97 12.91 -1.07 -21.32
N LYS A 98 13.67 -2.09 -21.74
CA LYS A 98 14.70 -2.77 -20.96
C LYS A 98 16.12 -2.32 -21.29
N LEU A 99 16.27 -1.52 -22.35
CA LEU A 99 17.52 -0.98 -22.86
C LEU A 99 17.64 0.52 -22.53
N ASP A 100 18.81 1.06 -22.72
CA ASP A 100 19.01 2.51 -22.66
C ASP A 100 18.59 3.14 -24.00
N VAL A 101 17.57 4.00 -23.94
CA VAL A 101 16.94 4.68 -25.08
C VAL A 101 16.58 6.13 -24.75
N GLU A 102 17.36 6.77 -23.85
CA GLU A 102 17.13 8.14 -23.40
C GLU A 102 17.11 9.13 -24.58
N ASP A 103 17.95 8.93 -25.57
CA ASP A 103 18.05 9.75 -26.78
C ASP A 103 16.80 9.69 -27.68
N LYS A 104 15.91 8.71 -27.48
CA LYS A 104 14.64 8.54 -28.23
C LYS A 104 13.42 9.15 -27.52
N LEU A 105 13.58 9.72 -26.33
CA LEU A 105 12.45 10.28 -25.56
C LEU A 105 11.63 11.32 -26.31
N PRO A 106 12.23 12.26 -27.06
CA PRO A 106 11.46 13.23 -27.85
C PRO A 106 10.54 12.56 -28.91
N GLN A 107 11.03 11.48 -29.55
CA GLN A 107 10.28 10.74 -30.54
C GLN A 107 9.15 9.92 -29.89
N PHE A 108 9.39 9.32 -28.73
CA PHE A 108 8.33 8.64 -27.97
C PHE A 108 7.23 9.62 -27.54
N SER A 109 7.59 10.81 -27.06
CA SER A 109 6.62 11.85 -26.69
C SER A 109 5.80 12.36 -27.87
N ALA A 110 6.43 12.52 -29.04
CA ALA A 110 5.74 12.88 -30.29
C ALA A 110 4.76 11.77 -30.70
N ARG A 111 5.18 10.50 -30.61
CA ARG A 111 4.33 9.35 -30.97
C ARG A 111 3.11 9.20 -30.05
N VAL A 112 3.24 9.47 -28.76
CA VAL A 112 2.11 9.50 -27.82
C VAL A 112 1.07 10.50 -28.28
N LYS A 113 1.47 11.75 -28.59
CA LYS A 113 0.56 12.80 -29.08
C LYS A 113 -0.16 12.40 -30.38
N GLU A 114 0.57 11.79 -31.31
CA GLU A 114 0.01 11.29 -32.57
C GLU A 114 -1.06 10.21 -32.33
N LEU A 115 -0.77 9.21 -31.48
CA LEU A 115 -1.67 8.11 -31.16
C LEU A 115 -2.94 8.58 -30.41
N GLU A 116 -2.81 9.60 -29.56
CA GLU A 116 -3.95 10.19 -28.82
C GLU A 116 -4.88 10.99 -29.75
N GLN A 117 -4.37 11.60 -30.81
CA GLN A 117 -5.12 12.43 -31.72
C GLN A 117 -5.70 11.64 -32.90
N THR A 118 -5.20 10.45 -33.18
CA THR A 118 -5.62 9.68 -34.37
C THR A 118 -6.85 8.81 -34.05
N PRO A 119 -7.95 8.95 -34.78
CA PRO A 119 -9.11 8.07 -34.65
C PRO A 119 -8.72 6.61 -34.94
N VAL A 120 -9.10 5.69 -34.07
CA VAL A 120 -8.74 4.26 -34.15
C VAL A 120 -10.01 3.42 -34.28
N SER A 121 -10.01 2.46 -35.24
CA SER A 121 -11.11 1.50 -35.36
C SER A 121 -11.19 0.58 -34.13
N GLU A 122 -12.37 0.07 -33.79
CA GLU A 122 -12.60 -0.85 -32.67
C GLU A 122 -11.65 -2.07 -32.68
N GLU A 123 -11.41 -2.64 -33.87
CA GLU A 123 -10.53 -3.80 -34.05
C GLU A 123 -9.07 -3.53 -33.67
N ASN A 124 -8.58 -2.33 -33.97
CA ASN A 124 -7.18 -1.95 -33.73
C ASN A 124 -6.95 -1.31 -32.37
N ARG A 125 -8.01 -0.89 -31.70
CA ARG A 125 -7.97 -0.12 -30.46
C ARG A 125 -7.10 -0.78 -29.40
N LYS A 126 -7.27 -2.07 -29.16
CA LYS A 126 -6.48 -2.82 -28.18
C LYS A 126 -4.98 -2.69 -28.42
N HIS A 127 -4.55 -2.79 -29.65
CA HIS A 127 -3.13 -2.75 -30.01
C HIS A 127 -2.53 -1.36 -29.88
N VAL A 128 -3.32 -0.33 -30.22
CA VAL A 128 -2.92 1.07 -30.02
C VAL A 128 -2.82 1.39 -28.52
N GLU A 129 -3.74 0.92 -27.70
CA GLU A 129 -3.67 1.06 -26.24
C GLU A 129 -2.45 0.34 -25.64
N GLU A 130 -2.08 -0.84 -26.16
CA GLU A 130 -0.86 -1.57 -25.76
C GLU A 130 0.40 -0.81 -26.17
N GLU A 131 0.43 -0.22 -27.37
CA GLU A 131 1.52 0.65 -27.86
C GLU A 131 1.69 1.89 -26.97
N LEU A 132 0.62 2.64 -26.72
CA LEU A 132 0.60 3.82 -25.85
C LEU A 132 1.12 3.49 -24.44
N ARG A 133 0.63 2.39 -23.86
CA ARG A 133 1.05 1.97 -22.52
C ARG A 133 2.55 1.64 -22.46
N ALA A 134 3.07 0.98 -23.49
CA ALA A 134 4.49 0.62 -23.55
C ALA A 134 5.37 1.88 -23.70
N ILE A 135 4.99 2.84 -24.55
CA ILE A 135 5.72 4.10 -24.71
C ILE A 135 5.71 4.91 -23.40
N ARG A 136 4.54 5.11 -22.80
CA ARG A 136 4.41 5.85 -21.54
C ARG A 136 5.27 5.24 -20.43
N LYS A 137 5.37 3.91 -20.37
CA LYS A 137 6.23 3.22 -19.42
C LYS A 137 7.72 3.54 -19.64
N ILE A 138 8.16 3.69 -20.89
CA ILE A 138 9.52 4.11 -21.22
C ILE A 138 9.75 5.56 -20.76
N ILE A 139 8.85 6.48 -21.12
CA ILE A 139 8.95 7.89 -20.74
C ILE A 139 9.03 8.03 -19.22
N ILE A 140 8.15 7.36 -18.49
CA ILE A 140 8.12 7.38 -17.01
C ILE A 140 9.45 6.88 -16.40
N ARG A 141 10.10 5.90 -17.02
CA ARG A 141 11.38 5.38 -16.53
C ARG A 141 12.49 6.44 -16.49
N TYR A 142 12.49 7.38 -17.43
CA TYR A 142 13.50 8.43 -17.55
C TYR A 142 13.06 9.75 -16.92
N GLU A 143 11.87 10.20 -17.21
CA GLU A 143 11.36 11.50 -16.78
C GLU A 143 10.62 11.43 -15.43
N GLY A 144 10.27 10.22 -14.97
CA GLY A 144 9.36 10.02 -13.85
C GLY A 144 7.91 10.36 -14.25
N ILE A 145 7.01 10.31 -13.27
CA ILE A 145 5.67 10.85 -13.45
C ILE A 145 5.68 12.33 -13.10
N SER A 146 5.02 13.16 -13.92
CA SER A 146 4.70 14.53 -13.53
C SER A 146 3.79 14.47 -12.31
N ARG A 147 4.29 14.87 -11.14
CA ARG A 147 3.52 14.78 -9.90
C ARG A 147 2.84 16.10 -9.63
N HIS A 148 1.53 16.03 -9.52
CA HIS A 148 0.73 17.15 -9.07
C HIS A 148 1.02 17.43 -7.58
N THR A 149 0.88 18.70 -7.19
CA THR A 149 0.96 19.08 -5.78
C THR A 149 -0.44 19.15 -5.20
N PHE A 150 -0.65 18.47 -4.06
CA PHE A 150 -1.93 18.55 -3.36
C PHE A 150 -2.18 19.98 -2.87
N SER A 151 -3.30 20.56 -3.30
CA SER A 151 -3.74 21.93 -2.96
C SER A 151 -5.26 21.98 -2.99
N MET A 152 -5.89 21.75 -1.82
CA MET A 152 -7.35 21.73 -1.74
C MET A 152 -7.92 23.15 -1.84
N LYS A 153 -8.82 23.36 -2.79
CA LYS A 153 -9.51 24.63 -3.03
C LYS A 153 -10.90 24.63 -2.37
N GLY A 154 -11.10 25.56 -1.44
CA GLY A 154 -12.40 25.74 -0.77
C GLY A 154 -12.77 24.62 0.20
N LYS A 155 -14.02 24.66 0.67
CA LYS A 155 -14.57 23.65 1.57
C LYS A 155 -14.89 22.36 0.85
N ARG A 156 -14.52 21.23 1.46
CA ARG A 156 -14.74 19.90 0.89
C ARG A 156 -15.22 18.90 1.94
N GLU A 157 -16.10 18.01 1.51
CA GLU A 157 -16.41 16.83 2.27
C GLU A 157 -15.24 15.84 2.16
N VAL A 158 -14.81 15.31 3.30
CA VAL A 158 -13.81 14.24 3.39
C VAL A 158 -14.38 13.11 4.23
N ILE A 159 -13.95 11.88 3.95
CA ILE A 159 -14.28 10.71 4.75
C ILE A 159 -13.03 10.29 5.51
N LEU A 160 -13.07 10.45 6.82
CA LEU A 160 -12.05 9.97 7.74
C LEU A 160 -12.29 8.48 7.99
N VAL A 161 -11.52 7.63 7.33
CA VAL A 161 -11.63 6.17 7.51
C VAL A 161 -11.14 5.80 8.89
N THR A 162 -12.03 5.33 9.74
CA THR A 162 -11.74 5.03 11.14
C THR A 162 -12.36 3.72 11.61
N ASN A 163 -12.11 3.39 12.85
CA ASN A 163 -12.75 2.26 13.52
C ASN A 163 -14.27 2.44 13.53
N ARG A 164 -15.00 1.47 12.96
CA ARG A 164 -16.45 1.56 12.79
C ARG A 164 -17.23 1.51 14.10
N ILE A 165 -16.65 1.00 15.17
CA ILE A 165 -17.28 0.91 16.50
C ILE A 165 -17.13 2.23 17.26
N HIS A 166 -15.99 2.89 17.11
CA HIS A 166 -15.60 4.07 17.90
C HIS A 166 -15.57 5.37 17.10
N ARG A 167 -16.49 5.55 16.15
CA ARG A 167 -16.59 6.76 15.32
C ARG A 167 -16.75 8.05 16.14
N GLU A 168 -17.43 7.95 17.28
CA GLU A 168 -17.65 9.10 18.17
C GLU A 168 -16.36 9.66 18.78
N VAL A 169 -15.31 8.85 18.90
CA VAL A 169 -13.99 9.34 19.34
C VAL A 169 -13.42 10.33 18.31
N VAL A 170 -13.57 10.00 17.02
CA VAL A 170 -13.14 10.89 15.92
C VAL A 170 -13.96 12.18 15.91
N ARG A 171 -15.29 12.08 16.03
CA ARG A 171 -16.17 13.28 16.06
C ARG A 171 -15.86 14.21 17.21
N ARG A 172 -15.61 13.67 18.41
CA ARG A 172 -15.20 14.47 19.58
C ARG A 172 -13.83 15.15 19.41
N GLY A 173 -12.97 14.59 18.59
CA GLY A 173 -11.66 15.18 18.29
C GLY A 173 -11.70 16.37 17.31
N ILE A 174 -12.84 16.61 16.65
CA ILE A 174 -13.09 17.73 15.72
C ILE A 174 -14.45 18.37 15.99
N PRO A 175 -14.69 18.91 17.19
CA PRO A 175 -16.01 19.39 17.62
C PRO A 175 -16.53 20.59 16.82
N ASP A 176 -15.63 21.39 16.25
CA ASP A 176 -15.94 22.59 15.48
C ASP A 176 -16.28 22.33 14.02
N MET A 177 -16.21 21.08 13.58
CA MET A 177 -16.47 20.68 12.19
C MET A 177 -17.87 20.07 12.05
N GLU A 178 -18.53 20.37 10.92
CA GLU A 178 -19.75 19.65 10.54
C GLU A 178 -19.38 18.19 10.23
N THR A 179 -19.96 17.26 10.98
CA THR A 179 -19.63 15.83 10.86
C THR A 179 -20.86 14.96 10.78
N ARG A 180 -20.76 13.85 10.03
CA ARG A 180 -21.79 12.80 9.94
C ARG A 180 -21.18 11.41 10.07
N ILE A 181 -21.93 10.47 10.61
CA ILE A 181 -21.52 9.07 10.62
C ILE A 181 -21.60 8.51 9.20
N HIS A 182 -20.50 7.90 8.74
CA HIS A 182 -20.39 7.29 7.43
C HIS A 182 -20.08 5.78 7.57
N PRO A 183 -20.51 4.91 6.63
CA PRO A 183 -20.18 3.46 6.67
C PRO A 183 -18.68 3.15 6.77
N LEU A 184 -17.83 3.99 6.20
CA LEU A 184 -16.36 3.85 6.25
C LEU A 184 -15.72 4.50 7.48
N GLY A 185 -16.46 5.38 8.20
CA GLY A 185 -15.91 6.13 9.32
C GLY A 185 -16.74 7.36 9.69
N VAL A 186 -16.15 8.53 9.52
CA VAL A 186 -16.80 9.84 9.77
C VAL A 186 -16.60 10.70 8.54
N SER A 187 -17.68 11.24 8.01
CA SER A 187 -17.63 12.33 7.04
C SER A 187 -17.51 13.65 7.79
N ALA A 188 -16.67 14.54 7.28
CA ALA A 188 -16.45 15.87 7.84
C ALA A 188 -16.29 16.89 6.70
N ILE A 189 -16.79 18.11 6.92
CA ILE A 189 -16.57 19.24 6.01
C ILE A 189 -15.41 20.06 6.53
N CYS A 190 -14.34 20.18 5.74
CA CYS A 190 -13.16 20.95 6.08
C CYS A 190 -12.75 21.90 4.96
N ASP A 191 -12.08 22.98 5.31
CA ASP A 191 -11.50 23.98 4.41
C ASP A 191 -9.97 23.91 4.37
N SER A 192 -9.35 23.17 5.30
CA SER A 192 -7.91 22.92 5.35
C SER A 192 -7.62 21.54 5.94
N MET A 193 -6.61 20.86 5.39
CA MET A 193 -6.11 19.59 5.94
C MET A 193 -5.43 19.76 7.30
N GLU A 194 -4.92 20.96 7.61
CA GLU A 194 -4.29 21.27 8.90
C GLU A 194 -5.24 21.06 10.09
N GLN A 195 -6.54 21.26 9.90
CA GLN A 195 -7.57 20.98 10.91
C GLN A 195 -7.59 19.50 11.33
N LEU A 196 -7.20 18.61 10.42
CA LEU A 196 -7.19 17.17 10.63
C LEU A 196 -5.84 16.61 11.06
N GLU A 197 -4.75 17.39 10.97
CA GLU A 197 -3.39 16.92 11.31
C GLU A 197 -3.23 16.58 12.80
N LYS A 198 -3.98 17.24 13.68
CA LYS A 198 -3.96 16.96 15.12
C LYS A 198 -4.74 15.70 15.51
N LEU A 199 -5.68 15.29 14.68
CA LEU A 199 -6.51 14.13 14.93
C LEU A 199 -5.78 12.85 14.51
N ARG A 200 -5.46 11.99 15.46
CA ARG A 200 -4.65 10.79 15.22
C ARG A 200 -5.48 9.49 15.08
N THR A 201 -6.79 9.53 15.33
CA THR A 201 -7.65 8.36 15.47
C THR A 201 -8.30 7.86 14.16
N TYR A 202 -7.94 8.43 13.02
CA TYR A 202 -8.33 7.92 11.69
C TYR A 202 -7.13 7.40 10.91
N ARG A 203 -7.37 6.46 9.98
CA ARG A 203 -6.32 5.78 9.20
C ARG A 203 -5.93 6.53 7.95
N GLU A 204 -6.90 6.99 7.19
CA GLU A 204 -6.72 7.65 5.89
C GLU A 204 -7.89 8.59 5.59
N ILE A 205 -7.67 9.52 4.67
CA ILE A 205 -8.67 10.45 4.16
C ILE A 205 -9.07 9.98 2.77
N LEU A 206 -10.38 9.97 2.49
CA LEU A 206 -10.94 9.75 1.17
C LEU A 206 -11.81 10.96 0.79
N PHE A 207 -11.79 11.32 -0.47
CA PHE A 207 -12.62 12.36 -1.05
C PHE A 207 -13.77 11.72 -1.82
N PRO A 208 -15.02 11.84 -1.39
CA PRO A 208 -16.18 11.36 -2.15
C PRO A 208 -16.40 12.23 -3.38
N LEU A 209 -17.03 11.67 -4.42
CA LEU A 209 -17.52 12.45 -5.55
C LEU A 209 -18.84 13.12 -5.19
N GLU A 210 -18.95 14.41 -5.46
CA GLU A 210 -20.15 15.18 -5.15
C GLU A 210 -21.38 14.68 -5.92
N GLY A 211 -22.49 14.49 -5.21
CA GLY A 211 -23.75 14.06 -5.82
C GLY A 211 -23.82 12.59 -6.27
N GLN A 212 -22.72 11.85 -6.22
CA GLN A 212 -22.70 10.44 -6.62
C GLN A 212 -22.70 9.51 -5.42
N ALA A 213 -23.84 8.92 -5.11
CA ALA A 213 -23.98 8.01 -4.00
C ALA A 213 -23.37 6.62 -4.31
N PHE A 214 -23.76 6.01 -5.42
CA PHE A 214 -23.34 4.66 -5.81
C PHE A 214 -23.36 4.48 -7.34
N VAL A 215 -22.51 3.60 -7.86
CA VAL A 215 -22.46 3.15 -9.25
C VAL A 215 -22.72 1.65 -9.34
N GLU A 216 -23.24 1.21 -10.48
CA GLU A 216 -23.45 -0.22 -10.74
C GLU A 216 -22.10 -0.95 -10.92
N PRO A 217 -22.03 -2.26 -10.58
CA PRO A 217 -20.80 -3.03 -10.66
C PRO A 217 -20.47 -3.52 -12.08
N ASP A 218 -20.83 -2.75 -13.12
CA ASP A 218 -20.35 -2.93 -14.49
C ASP A 218 -19.12 -2.04 -14.72
N PRO A 219 -18.02 -2.56 -15.27
CA PRO A 219 -16.77 -1.78 -15.41
C PRO A 219 -16.90 -0.56 -16.32
N ARG A 220 -17.71 -0.63 -17.37
CA ARG A 220 -17.92 0.47 -18.32
C ARG A 220 -18.83 1.53 -17.73
N GLU A 221 -20.00 1.10 -17.31
CA GLU A 221 -21.02 1.97 -16.72
C GLU A 221 -20.48 2.70 -15.48
N ALA A 222 -19.75 1.98 -14.62
CA ALA A 222 -19.09 2.58 -13.45
C ALA A 222 -18.05 3.64 -13.84
N ALA A 223 -17.26 3.42 -14.90
CA ALA A 223 -16.25 4.37 -15.35
C ALA A 223 -16.89 5.63 -15.93
N GLU A 224 -17.92 5.47 -16.75
CA GLU A 224 -18.69 6.58 -17.33
C GLU A 224 -19.36 7.40 -16.21
N SER A 225 -20.06 6.75 -15.28
CA SER A 225 -20.73 7.40 -14.13
C SER A 225 -19.76 8.15 -13.21
N VAL A 226 -18.58 7.62 -12.96
CA VAL A 226 -17.55 8.26 -12.11
C VAL A 226 -17.00 9.53 -12.79
N LEU A 227 -16.83 9.53 -14.11
CA LEU A 227 -16.42 10.72 -14.87
C LEU A 227 -17.54 11.77 -14.92
N GLU A 228 -18.78 11.36 -15.17
CA GLU A 228 -19.96 12.24 -15.17
C GLU A 228 -20.20 12.86 -13.80
N ALA A 229 -19.87 12.15 -12.71
CA ALA A 229 -19.91 12.66 -11.35
C ALA A 229 -18.79 13.67 -11.02
N GLY A 230 -18.00 14.11 -12.01
CA GLY A 230 -17.03 15.16 -11.84
C GLY A 230 -15.67 14.71 -11.28
N LEU A 231 -15.24 13.44 -11.51
CA LEU A 231 -13.93 12.98 -11.05
C LEU A 231 -12.79 13.90 -11.46
N LEU A 232 -12.76 14.34 -12.71
CA LEU A 232 -11.68 15.21 -13.22
C LEU A 232 -11.71 16.59 -12.58
N ASP A 233 -12.89 17.14 -12.30
CA ASP A 233 -13.04 18.44 -11.64
C ASP A 233 -12.61 18.35 -10.18
N LEU A 234 -12.99 17.28 -9.47
CA LEU A 234 -12.49 17.01 -8.12
C LEU A 234 -10.96 16.95 -8.09
N LEU A 235 -10.33 16.27 -9.06
CA LEU A 235 -8.87 16.17 -9.09
C LEU A 235 -8.20 17.53 -9.33
N ARG A 236 -8.74 18.39 -10.22
CA ARG A 236 -8.23 19.75 -10.47
C ARG A 236 -8.41 20.68 -9.28
N GLU A 237 -9.44 20.45 -8.47
CA GLU A 237 -9.71 21.23 -7.25
C GLU A 237 -8.86 20.78 -6.07
N LEU A 238 -8.37 19.55 -6.10
CA LEU A 238 -7.48 18.99 -5.08
C LEU A 238 -5.99 19.13 -5.41
N HIS A 239 -5.64 19.59 -6.61
CA HIS A 239 -4.25 19.63 -7.05
C HIS A 239 -3.92 20.86 -7.86
N GLU A 240 -2.65 21.26 -7.77
CA GLU A 240 -1.98 22.16 -8.69
C GLU A 240 -1.00 21.37 -9.56
N GLY A 241 -0.79 21.82 -10.79
CA GLY A 241 0.08 21.20 -11.79
C GLY A 241 -0.69 20.83 -13.04
N ASP A 242 0.04 20.46 -14.08
CA ASP A 242 -0.48 20.11 -15.40
C ASP A 242 -0.13 18.66 -15.76
N GLY A 243 -0.89 18.11 -16.70
CA GLY A 243 -0.67 16.78 -17.24
C GLY A 243 -1.71 15.76 -16.80
N ALA A 244 -1.44 14.51 -17.13
CA ALA A 244 -2.34 13.40 -16.79
C ALA A 244 -2.12 12.95 -15.33
N TYR A 245 -3.22 12.63 -14.65
CA TYR A 245 -3.16 12.00 -13.34
C TYR A 245 -2.88 10.51 -13.46
N TYR A 246 -1.82 10.06 -12.82
CA TYR A 246 -1.50 8.64 -12.72
C TYR A 246 -2.31 8.00 -11.58
N PHE A 247 -3.11 7.00 -11.91
CA PHE A 247 -4.03 6.40 -10.95
C PHE A 247 -3.91 4.87 -10.86
N ARG A 248 -4.30 4.33 -9.72
CA ARG A 248 -4.63 2.92 -9.55
C ARG A 248 -6.07 2.75 -9.10
N VAL A 249 -6.59 1.53 -9.24
CA VAL A 249 -7.93 1.16 -8.78
C VAL A 249 -7.83 0.20 -7.59
N GLU A 250 -8.59 0.51 -6.54
CA GLU A 250 -8.83 -0.38 -5.40
C GLU A 250 -10.33 -0.68 -5.32
N CYS A 251 -10.70 -1.95 -5.43
CA CYS A 251 -12.08 -2.36 -5.28
C CYS A 251 -12.26 -3.23 -4.04
N ARG A 252 -13.16 -2.84 -3.12
CA ARG A 252 -13.49 -3.54 -1.89
C ARG A 252 -14.92 -4.07 -1.97
N ASN A 253 -15.04 -5.33 -2.32
CA ASN A 253 -16.31 -6.06 -2.49
C ASN A 253 -16.12 -7.52 -2.11
N ASP A 254 -17.18 -8.32 -2.26
CA ASP A 254 -17.20 -9.75 -1.95
C ASP A 254 -16.80 -10.64 -3.17
N MET A 255 -16.39 -10.04 -4.29
CA MET A 255 -15.89 -10.79 -5.46
C MET A 255 -14.63 -11.57 -5.10
N THR A 256 -14.42 -12.69 -5.78
CA THR A 256 -13.15 -13.43 -5.72
C THR A 256 -11.98 -12.55 -6.19
N LEU A 257 -10.77 -12.92 -5.82
CA LEU A 257 -9.56 -12.17 -6.23
C LEU A 257 -9.46 -12.04 -7.76
N SER A 258 -9.78 -13.10 -8.49
CA SER A 258 -9.73 -13.13 -9.96
C SER A 258 -10.77 -12.20 -10.59
N GLU A 259 -12.03 -12.28 -10.14
CA GLU A 259 -13.12 -11.42 -10.63
C GLU A 259 -12.84 -9.94 -10.34
N ARG A 260 -12.41 -9.64 -9.11
CA ARG A 260 -12.04 -8.28 -8.71
C ARG A 260 -10.88 -7.72 -9.54
N SER A 261 -9.85 -8.54 -9.80
CA SER A 261 -8.72 -8.14 -10.65
C SER A 261 -9.17 -7.86 -12.08
N ALA A 262 -10.04 -8.72 -12.64
CA ALA A 262 -10.60 -8.53 -13.98
C ALA A 262 -11.48 -7.28 -14.07
N PHE A 263 -12.32 -7.04 -13.04
CA PHE A 263 -13.13 -5.83 -12.94
C PHE A 263 -12.26 -4.57 -12.90
N CYS A 264 -11.30 -4.50 -11.97
CA CYS A 264 -10.41 -3.34 -11.83
C CYS A 264 -9.65 -3.02 -13.13
N LYS A 265 -9.16 -4.07 -13.82
CA LYS A 265 -8.45 -3.90 -15.10
C LYS A 265 -9.34 -3.31 -16.19
N LYS A 266 -10.59 -3.80 -16.32
CA LYS A 266 -11.55 -3.28 -17.29
C LYS A 266 -12.00 -1.86 -16.95
N PHE A 267 -12.32 -1.61 -15.68
CA PHE A 267 -12.72 -0.30 -15.21
C PHE A 267 -11.62 0.75 -15.45
N ALA A 268 -10.37 0.44 -15.12
CA ALA A 268 -9.24 1.33 -15.38
C ALA A 268 -9.06 1.63 -16.87
N ALA A 269 -9.20 0.63 -17.75
CA ALA A 269 -9.09 0.82 -19.20
C ALA A 269 -10.22 1.71 -19.75
N TRP A 270 -11.44 1.59 -19.22
CA TRP A 270 -12.55 2.48 -19.59
C TRP A 270 -12.31 3.92 -19.11
N LEU A 271 -11.82 4.11 -17.89
CA LEU A 271 -11.47 5.45 -17.38
C LEU A 271 -10.39 6.14 -18.21
N GLU A 272 -9.30 5.45 -18.55
CA GLU A 272 -8.24 5.99 -19.41
C GLU A 272 -8.83 6.47 -20.74
N ARG A 273 -9.61 5.61 -21.38
CA ARG A 273 -10.23 5.90 -22.66
C ARG A 273 -11.20 7.09 -22.61
N SER A 274 -12.14 7.05 -21.66
CA SER A 274 -13.22 8.04 -21.58
C SER A 274 -12.73 9.38 -21.03
N SER A 275 -11.58 9.44 -20.37
CA SER A 275 -10.96 10.69 -19.88
C SER A 275 -10.19 11.46 -20.97
N GLY A 276 -10.07 10.93 -22.19
CA GLY A 276 -9.30 11.59 -23.25
C GLY A 276 -7.81 11.80 -22.91
N GLY A 277 -7.20 10.88 -22.15
CA GLY A 277 -5.79 10.96 -21.75
C GLY A 277 -5.53 11.73 -20.44
N ALA A 278 -6.57 12.30 -19.82
CA ALA A 278 -6.41 12.98 -18.53
C ALA A 278 -6.09 12.03 -17.35
N LEU A 279 -6.41 10.73 -17.49
CA LEU A 279 -6.12 9.69 -16.52
C LEU A 279 -5.26 8.61 -17.17
N VAL A 280 -4.20 8.18 -16.47
CA VAL A 280 -3.29 7.11 -16.90
C VAL A 280 -3.20 6.05 -15.80
N ASN A 281 -3.59 4.80 -16.12
CA ASN A 281 -3.53 3.73 -15.15
C ASN A 281 -2.10 3.25 -14.93
N SER A 282 -1.64 3.31 -13.68
CA SER A 282 -0.34 2.79 -13.24
C SER A 282 -0.49 2.04 -11.92
N THR A 283 0.07 0.83 -11.84
CA THR A 283 0.03 0.02 -10.62
C THR A 283 1.24 0.23 -9.71
N THR A 284 2.30 0.84 -10.22
CA THR A 284 3.57 1.06 -9.50
C THR A 284 3.79 2.53 -9.15
N ASP A 285 3.55 3.42 -10.12
CA ASP A 285 3.76 4.85 -9.98
C ASP A 285 2.41 5.57 -10.19
N TYR A 286 1.81 6.03 -9.10
CA TYR A 286 0.48 6.66 -9.10
C TYR A 286 0.43 7.79 -8.07
N GLU A 287 -0.40 8.77 -8.36
CA GLU A 287 -0.66 9.95 -7.52
C GLU A 287 -1.97 9.79 -6.75
N ILE A 288 -2.92 9.09 -7.35
CA ILE A 288 -4.25 8.89 -6.77
C ILE A 288 -4.67 7.42 -6.83
N GLU A 289 -5.58 7.06 -5.95
CA GLU A 289 -6.29 5.79 -5.98
C GLU A 289 -7.79 6.07 -6.11
N ILE A 290 -8.39 5.52 -7.14
CA ILE A 290 -9.85 5.50 -7.28
C ILE A 290 -10.32 4.26 -6.54
N ARG A 291 -11.02 4.50 -5.44
CA ARG A 291 -11.51 3.43 -4.57
C ARG A 291 -13.00 3.24 -4.75
N LEU A 292 -13.38 2.00 -5.01
CA LEU A 292 -14.76 1.56 -5.15
C LEU A 292 -15.11 0.63 -3.98
N VAL A 293 -16.08 1.00 -3.16
CA VAL A 293 -16.45 0.22 -1.97
C VAL A 293 -17.89 -0.26 -2.10
N ALA A 294 -18.08 -1.58 -2.16
CA ALA A 294 -19.41 -2.16 -2.26
C ALA A 294 -20.25 -1.91 -0.99
N ASN A 295 -21.52 -1.58 -1.18
CA ASN A 295 -22.54 -1.64 -0.15
C ASN A 295 -23.11 -3.08 -0.03
N LYS A 296 -24.12 -3.26 0.80
CA LYS A 296 -24.78 -4.56 1.01
C LYS A 296 -25.57 -5.06 -0.22
N GLU A 297 -25.91 -4.16 -1.13
CA GLU A 297 -26.63 -4.44 -2.37
C GLU A 297 -25.70 -4.71 -3.54
N GLY A 298 -24.38 -4.64 -3.32
CA GLY A 298 -23.34 -4.85 -4.33
C GLY A 298 -23.03 -3.61 -5.16
N LYS A 299 -23.75 -2.50 -4.98
CA LYS A 299 -23.43 -1.20 -5.63
C LYS A 299 -22.15 -0.60 -5.05
N LEU A 300 -21.39 0.09 -5.87
CA LEU A 300 -20.06 0.60 -5.54
C LEU A 300 -20.11 2.09 -5.20
N PHE A 301 -19.58 2.45 -4.04
CA PHE A 301 -19.37 3.84 -3.63
C PHE A 301 -18.00 4.30 -4.10
N PRO A 302 -17.93 5.27 -5.04
CA PRO A 302 -16.67 5.80 -5.55
C PRO A 302 -16.10 6.88 -4.65
N CYS A 303 -14.80 6.84 -4.40
CA CYS A 303 -14.07 7.89 -3.72
C CYS A 303 -12.59 7.91 -4.16
N VAL A 304 -11.92 9.01 -3.90
CA VAL A 304 -10.52 9.22 -4.27
C VAL A 304 -9.64 9.27 -3.02
N LYS A 305 -8.51 8.58 -3.06
CA LYS A 305 -7.41 8.77 -2.13
C LYS A 305 -6.25 9.44 -2.85
N CYS A 306 -5.79 10.58 -2.32
CA CYS A 306 -4.66 11.32 -2.87
C CYS A 306 -3.37 10.90 -2.17
N PHE A 307 -2.41 10.32 -2.89
CA PHE A 307 -1.06 10.04 -2.38
C PHE A 307 -0.16 11.28 -2.42
N THR A 308 -0.56 12.29 -3.15
CA THR A 308 0.01 13.64 -3.13
C THR A 308 -0.22 14.36 -1.80
N LEU A 309 -1.29 14.00 -1.06
CA LEU A 309 -1.54 14.47 0.30
C LEU A 309 -0.59 13.77 1.27
N LYS A 310 0.38 14.50 1.80
CA LYS A 310 1.35 13.99 2.76
C LYS A 310 0.73 13.88 4.16
N ASP A 311 0.57 12.67 4.66
CA ASP A 311 0.17 12.44 6.05
C ASP A 311 1.36 12.61 6.99
N ARG A 312 1.40 13.73 7.72
CA ARG A 312 2.47 14.05 8.67
C ARG A 312 2.29 13.42 10.05
N ARG A 313 1.12 12.89 10.35
CA ARG A 313 0.78 12.40 11.70
C ARG A 313 1.66 11.24 12.17
N PHE A 314 2.05 10.37 11.24
CA PHE A 314 2.73 9.10 11.52
C PHE A 314 4.07 8.96 10.77
N VAL A 315 4.70 10.07 10.41
CA VAL A 315 6.01 10.06 9.70
C VAL A 315 7.11 9.36 10.49
N TYR A 316 6.98 9.30 11.81
CA TYR A 316 7.91 8.57 12.67
C TYR A 316 7.91 7.06 12.40
N ARG A 317 6.79 6.50 11.91
CA ARG A 317 6.64 5.07 11.67
C ARG A 317 7.30 4.67 10.34
N ARG A 318 8.59 4.85 10.29
CA ARG A 318 9.41 4.40 9.16
C ARG A 318 9.50 2.89 9.10
N ASN A 319 9.60 2.25 10.26
CA ASN A 319 9.75 0.81 10.40
C ASN A 319 8.48 0.16 10.97
N ALA A 320 8.15 -1.03 10.44
CA ALA A 320 7.06 -1.86 10.94
C ALA A 320 7.38 -3.34 10.68
N ILE A 321 7.00 -4.20 11.61
CA ILE A 321 6.98 -5.66 11.42
C ILE A 321 5.54 -6.15 11.20
N ALA A 322 5.37 -7.38 10.74
CA ALA A 322 4.06 -7.93 10.35
C ALA A 322 3.00 -7.87 11.49
N THR A 323 3.43 -7.93 12.74
CA THR A 323 2.57 -7.87 13.94
C THR A 323 2.38 -6.46 14.51
N SER A 324 3.02 -5.43 13.89
CA SER A 324 2.92 -4.06 14.38
C SER A 324 1.50 -3.52 14.30
N ILE A 325 1.01 -3.00 15.41
CA ILE A 325 -0.26 -2.30 15.45
C ILE A 325 -0.22 -1.03 14.57
N HIS A 326 -1.34 -0.72 13.90
CA HIS A 326 -1.43 0.52 13.13
C HIS A 326 -1.48 1.73 14.08
N PRO A 327 -0.71 2.80 13.86
CA PRO A 327 -0.62 3.92 14.82
C PRO A 327 -1.96 4.60 15.09
N ALA A 328 -2.85 4.73 14.10
CA ALA A 328 -4.21 5.23 14.35
C ALA A 328 -5.05 4.32 15.28
N THR A 329 -4.77 3.01 15.31
CA THR A 329 -5.41 2.09 16.27
C THR A 329 -4.81 2.27 17.65
N ALA A 330 -3.48 2.41 17.77
CA ALA A 330 -2.81 2.71 19.03
C ALA A 330 -3.29 4.07 19.60
N ALA A 331 -3.38 5.11 18.77
CA ALA A 331 -3.93 6.41 19.17
C ALA A 331 -5.38 6.29 19.67
N LEU A 332 -6.22 5.51 18.98
CA LEU A 332 -7.60 5.25 19.43
C LEU A 332 -7.64 4.56 20.79
N ILE A 333 -6.76 3.57 21.01
CA ILE A 333 -6.62 2.89 22.31
C ILE A 333 -6.26 3.90 23.40
N MET A 334 -5.32 4.79 23.13
CA MET A 334 -4.92 5.82 24.10
C MET A 334 -6.04 6.83 24.40
N GLU A 335 -6.83 7.21 23.39
CA GLU A 335 -8.00 8.07 23.62
C GLU A 335 -9.09 7.38 24.45
N LEU A 336 -9.33 6.10 24.24
CA LEU A 336 -10.26 5.32 25.06
C LEU A 336 -9.74 5.06 26.48
N ALA A 337 -8.43 4.95 26.62
CA ALA A 337 -7.75 4.76 27.90
C ALA A 337 -7.42 6.07 28.64
N ARG A 338 -7.66 7.24 28.00
CA ARG A 338 -7.30 8.58 28.54
C ARG A 338 -7.70 8.79 30.01
N PRO A 339 -8.87 8.38 30.51
CA PRO A 339 -9.25 8.54 31.92
C PRO A 339 -8.34 7.81 32.90
N TYR A 340 -7.54 6.84 32.43
CA TYR A 340 -6.64 6.01 33.25
C TYR A 340 -5.17 6.40 33.07
N LEU A 341 -4.84 7.22 32.07
CA LEU A 341 -3.49 7.70 31.82
C LEU A 341 -3.14 8.85 32.77
N ARG A 342 -1.91 8.87 33.26
CA ARG A 342 -1.41 9.92 34.16
C ARG A 342 -0.28 10.71 33.50
N GLU A 343 -0.25 12.03 33.73
CA GLU A 343 0.90 12.84 33.34
C GLU A 343 2.16 12.39 34.08
N ASN A 344 3.28 12.39 33.36
CA ASN A 344 4.59 11.98 33.87
C ASN A 344 4.64 10.55 34.45
N ALA A 345 3.68 9.68 34.07
CA ALA A 345 3.68 8.29 34.47
C ALA A 345 4.90 7.55 33.93
N GLN A 346 5.46 6.67 34.75
CA GLN A 346 6.42 5.66 34.31
C GLN A 346 5.65 4.55 33.60
N ALA A 347 5.93 4.35 32.31
CA ALA A 347 5.19 3.39 31.48
C ALA A 347 6.10 2.31 30.92
N MET A 348 5.55 1.09 30.77
CA MET A 348 6.25 -0.04 30.17
C MET A 348 5.41 -0.72 29.10
N ASP A 349 6.07 -1.14 28.01
CA ASP A 349 5.51 -2.08 27.04
C ASP A 349 6.33 -3.38 27.04
N PRO A 350 5.77 -4.50 27.55
CA PRO A 350 6.48 -5.78 27.66
C PRO A 350 6.68 -6.52 26.33
N PHE A 351 5.93 -6.14 25.27
CA PHE A 351 5.99 -6.76 23.93
C PHE A 351 5.96 -5.67 22.88
N CYS A 352 6.93 -4.75 22.95
CA CYS A 352 6.85 -3.44 22.31
C CYS A 352 6.94 -3.45 20.78
N GLY A 353 7.50 -4.52 20.17
CA GLY A 353 7.81 -4.53 18.76
C GLY A 353 8.61 -3.29 18.36
N VAL A 354 8.05 -2.46 17.51
CA VAL A 354 8.69 -1.20 17.04
C VAL A 354 8.26 0.05 17.85
N GLY A 355 7.73 -0.11 19.05
CA GLY A 355 7.46 0.99 20.02
C GLY A 355 6.19 1.81 19.76
N THR A 356 5.32 1.42 18.84
CA THR A 356 4.15 2.22 18.44
C THR A 356 3.21 2.58 19.61
N MET A 357 2.95 1.64 20.52
CA MET A 357 2.03 1.87 21.65
C MET A 357 2.54 2.96 22.59
N LEU A 358 3.83 2.95 22.97
CA LEU A 358 4.42 3.96 23.85
C LEU A 358 4.54 5.33 23.16
N ILE A 359 4.86 5.36 21.86
CA ILE A 359 4.90 6.62 21.11
C ILE A 359 3.50 7.27 21.09
N GLU A 360 2.44 6.52 20.81
CA GLU A 360 1.07 7.08 20.81
C GLU A 360 0.58 7.40 22.23
N ARG A 361 1.07 6.65 23.24
CA ARG A 361 0.74 6.94 24.66
C ARG A 361 1.24 8.33 25.05
N THR A 362 2.49 8.67 24.78
CA THR A 362 3.03 9.99 25.16
C THR A 362 2.47 11.12 24.30
N ARG A 363 1.99 10.82 23.08
CA ARG A 363 1.25 11.78 22.25
C ARG A 363 -0.16 12.09 22.79
N ALA A 364 -0.79 11.14 23.46
CA ALA A 364 -2.09 11.33 24.09
C ALA A 364 -2.01 12.09 25.43
N VAL A 365 -1.09 11.67 26.29
CA VAL A 365 -0.80 12.28 27.59
C VAL A 365 0.71 12.20 27.82
N GLN A 366 1.39 13.27 28.15
CA GLN A 366 2.84 13.27 28.32
C GLN A 366 3.27 12.21 29.36
N ALA A 367 4.17 11.30 28.94
CA ALA A 367 4.74 10.29 29.82
C ALA A 367 6.02 10.81 30.51
N GLY A 368 6.37 10.19 31.63
CA GLY A 368 7.70 10.23 32.23
C GLY A 368 8.63 9.23 31.54
N ASP A 369 9.38 8.45 32.34
CA ASP A 369 10.27 7.44 31.80
C ASP A 369 9.50 6.28 31.19
N MET A 370 9.89 5.90 29.97
CA MET A 370 9.27 4.80 29.24
C MET A 370 10.28 3.69 28.98
N TYR A 371 9.85 2.45 29.21
CA TYR A 371 10.64 1.24 29.03
C TYR A 371 9.92 0.29 28.08
N ALA A 372 10.68 -0.36 27.21
CA ALA A 372 10.16 -1.24 26.19
C ALA A 372 11.02 -2.50 26.08
N THR A 373 10.40 -3.68 26.19
CA THR A 373 11.09 -4.96 25.99
C THR A 373 10.53 -5.70 24.79
N ASP A 374 11.39 -6.41 24.08
CA ASP A 374 11.02 -7.39 23.07
C ASP A 374 12.12 -8.43 22.93
N ILE A 375 11.74 -9.66 22.54
CA ILE A 375 12.67 -10.76 22.28
C ILE A 375 13.33 -10.67 20.90
N PHE A 376 12.81 -9.84 19.99
CA PHE A 376 13.33 -9.65 18.66
C PHE A 376 14.23 -8.40 18.59
N GLY A 377 15.56 -8.63 18.51
CA GLY A 377 16.54 -7.55 18.45
C GLY A 377 16.32 -6.57 17.30
N ASP A 378 15.98 -7.06 16.12
CA ASP A 378 15.69 -6.20 14.95
C ASP A 378 14.50 -5.26 15.21
N ALA A 379 13.46 -5.74 15.91
CA ALA A 379 12.32 -4.90 16.27
C ALA A 379 12.70 -3.79 17.26
N ILE A 380 13.62 -4.08 18.18
CA ILE A 380 14.18 -3.10 19.13
C ILE A 380 14.94 -1.99 18.38
N GLU A 381 15.82 -2.33 17.44
CA GLU A 381 16.55 -1.33 16.64
C GLU A 381 15.60 -0.48 15.78
N MET A 382 14.64 -1.12 15.10
CA MET A 382 13.59 -0.43 14.38
C MET A 382 12.76 0.49 15.29
N GLY A 383 12.52 0.07 16.53
CA GLY A 383 11.82 0.84 17.55
C GLY A 383 12.58 2.11 17.97
N ARG A 384 13.90 1.99 18.16
CA ARG A 384 14.78 3.12 18.46
C ARG A 384 14.75 4.18 17.36
N GLU A 385 14.81 3.75 16.09
CA GLU A 385 14.71 4.67 14.94
C GLU A 385 13.35 5.38 14.91
N ASN A 386 12.25 4.64 15.10
CA ASN A 386 10.90 5.22 15.13
C ASN A 386 10.75 6.22 16.29
N ALA A 387 11.24 5.89 17.48
CA ALA A 387 11.19 6.79 18.64
C ALA A 387 12.02 8.06 18.43
N ALA A 388 13.22 7.94 17.85
CA ALA A 388 14.05 9.09 17.48
C ALA A 388 13.34 10.00 16.47
N LEU A 389 12.71 9.44 15.42
CA LEU A 389 11.92 10.20 14.45
C LEU A 389 10.66 10.83 15.07
N ALA A 390 10.10 10.21 16.09
CA ALA A 390 8.99 10.77 16.86
C ALA A 390 9.43 11.87 17.84
N GLY A 391 10.71 12.03 18.11
CA GLY A 391 11.24 12.90 19.17
C GLY A 391 10.83 12.42 20.57
N VAL A 392 10.75 11.10 20.79
CA VAL A 392 10.28 10.47 22.02
C VAL A 392 11.40 9.64 22.63
N ALA A 393 11.70 9.83 23.91
CA ALA A 393 12.67 9.02 24.64
C ALA A 393 12.00 7.74 25.15
N ILE A 394 12.53 6.58 24.73
CA ILE A 394 12.09 5.25 25.20
C ILE A 394 13.35 4.40 25.44
N ASN A 395 13.41 3.75 26.59
CA ASN A 395 14.48 2.81 26.95
C ASN A 395 14.17 1.43 26.36
N PHE A 396 14.66 1.17 25.15
CA PHE A 396 14.48 -0.10 24.47
C PHE A 396 15.50 -1.14 24.96
N ILE A 397 15.02 -2.29 25.38
CA ILE A 397 15.79 -3.38 25.98
C ILE A 397 15.50 -4.68 25.22
N HIS A 398 16.50 -5.24 24.54
CA HIS A 398 16.40 -6.55 23.90
C HIS A 398 16.44 -7.62 24.98
N ARG A 399 15.32 -8.05 25.48
CA ARG A 399 15.17 -9.05 26.56
C ARG A 399 13.76 -9.64 26.55
N ASP A 400 13.65 -10.90 27.01
CA ASP A 400 12.36 -11.47 27.36
C ASP A 400 11.77 -10.73 28.57
N PHE A 401 10.51 -10.30 28.44
CA PHE A 401 9.77 -9.64 29.52
C PHE A 401 9.78 -10.49 30.84
N PHE A 402 9.71 -11.80 30.72
CA PHE A 402 9.64 -12.68 31.88
C PHE A 402 10.94 -12.71 32.68
N ASP A 403 12.06 -12.39 32.06
CA ASP A 403 13.38 -12.24 32.69
C ASP A 403 13.72 -10.80 33.06
N PHE A 404 12.85 -9.84 32.69
CA PHE A 404 13.09 -8.42 32.97
C PHE A 404 12.82 -8.11 34.46
N THR A 405 13.70 -7.32 35.08
CA THR A 405 13.55 -6.76 36.41
C THR A 405 13.93 -5.29 36.41
N HIS A 406 13.35 -4.50 37.30
CA HIS A 406 13.62 -3.08 37.41
C HIS A 406 13.62 -2.68 38.91
N ASP A 407 14.37 -1.65 39.25
CA ASP A 407 14.55 -1.24 40.66
C ASP A 407 13.33 -0.47 41.20
N TYR A 408 12.51 0.11 40.31
CA TYR A 408 11.27 0.77 40.71
C TYR A 408 10.08 0.29 39.87
N LEU A 409 8.89 0.47 40.43
CA LEU A 409 7.63 0.00 39.86
C LEU A 409 7.05 1.02 38.87
N PHE A 410 6.34 0.53 37.84
CA PHE A 410 5.71 1.30 36.85
C PHE A 410 4.28 1.72 37.23
N ASP A 411 3.85 2.89 36.77
CA ASP A 411 2.45 3.34 36.89
C ASP A 411 1.55 2.66 35.88
N GLU A 412 2.08 2.39 34.67
CA GLU A 412 1.32 1.89 33.55
C GLU A 412 2.07 0.80 32.80
N MET A 413 1.36 -0.27 32.45
CA MET A 413 1.82 -1.30 31.52
C MET A 413 0.91 -1.32 30.31
N ILE A 414 1.45 -1.03 29.14
CA ILE A 414 0.68 -0.78 27.91
C ILE A 414 1.16 -1.71 26.83
N THR A 415 0.30 -2.55 26.28
CA THR A 415 0.76 -3.53 25.32
C THR A 415 -0.27 -3.96 24.28
N ASN A 416 0.22 -4.22 23.09
CA ASN A 416 -0.44 -5.02 22.07
C ASN A 416 0.02 -6.46 22.23
N MET A 417 -0.79 -7.29 22.87
CA MET A 417 -0.43 -8.68 23.18
C MET A 417 -0.05 -9.48 21.94
N PRO A 418 0.96 -10.36 22.04
CA PRO A 418 1.33 -11.23 20.94
C PRO A 418 0.13 -12.05 20.44
N VAL A 419 -0.06 -12.08 19.12
CA VAL A 419 -1.11 -12.89 18.49
C VAL A 419 -0.67 -14.35 18.37
N ARG A 420 -1.63 -15.25 18.34
CA ARG A 420 -1.37 -16.70 18.33
C ARG A 420 -0.42 -17.14 17.21
N GLY A 421 -0.64 -16.70 15.97
CA GLY A 421 0.19 -17.09 14.84
C GLY A 421 0.34 -18.62 14.71
N LYS A 422 1.57 -19.13 14.85
CA LYS A 422 1.91 -20.57 14.84
C LYS A 422 1.87 -21.23 16.22
N LYS A 423 1.66 -20.46 17.29
CA LYS A 423 1.64 -20.98 18.65
C LYS A 423 0.40 -21.85 18.89
N THR A 424 0.53 -22.85 19.76
CA THR A 424 -0.60 -23.66 20.23
C THR A 424 -1.50 -22.85 21.17
N LYS A 425 -2.65 -23.37 21.50
CA LYS A 425 -3.54 -22.77 22.49
C LYS A 425 -2.91 -22.78 23.88
N GLU A 426 -2.23 -23.86 24.20
CA GLU A 426 -1.54 -24.08 25.48
C GLU A 426 -0.37 -23.10 25.66
N GLU A 427 0.42 -22.86 24.61
CA GLU A 427 1.52 -21.87 24.64
C GLU A 427 0.97 -20.44 24.83
N MET A 428 -0.16 -20.11 24.18
CA MET A 428 -0.82 -18.82 24.41
C MET A 428 -1.37 -18.69 25.81
N GLU A 429 -2.00 -19.74 26.35
CA GLU A 429 -2.51 -19.74 27.71
C GLU A 429 -1.38 -19.59 28.75
N ALA A 430 -0.24 -20.25 28.53
CA ALA A 430 0.94 -20.09 29.35
C ALA A 430 1.48 -18.64 29.32
N LEU A 431 1.57 -18.02 28.12
CA LEU A 431 1.98 -16.62 27.97
C LEU A 431 1.12 -15.68 28.83
N TYR A 432 -0.22 -15.83 28.80
CA TYR A 432 -1.11 -15.00 29.61
C TYR A 432 -0.97 -15.32 31.10
N SER A 433 -0.82 -16.58 31.49
CA SER A 433 -0.59 -16.97 32.89
C SER A 433 0.69 -16.36 33.45
N ASP A 434 1.77 -16.41 32.66
CA ASP A 434 3.06 -15.86 33.06
C ASP A 434 3.03 -14.34 33.11
N PHE A 435 2.34 -13.69 32.17
CA PHE A 435 2.11 -12.25 32.20
C PHE A 435 1.40 -11.80 33.47
N PHE A 436 0.29 -12.43 33.83
CA PHE A 436 -0.48 -12.07 35.03
C PHE A 436 0.26 -12.35 36.31
N ARG A 437 1.20 -13.32 36.34
CA ARG A 437 2.07 -13.61 37.47
C ARG A 437 3.23 -12.60 37.60
N LYS A 438 3.70 -12.07 36.44
CA LYS A 438 4.86 -11.15 36.40
C LYS A 438 4.46 -9.69 36.56
N ALA A 439 3.38 -9.25 35.88
CA ALA A 439 2.98 -7.85 35.83
C ALA A 439 2.79 -7.18 37.18
N PRO A 440 2.15 -7.80 38.22
CA PRO A 440 2.02 -7.18 39.55
C PRO A 440 3.35 -6.88 40.25
N LYS A 441 4.40 -7.64 39.93
CA LYS A 441 5.74 -7.44 40.51
C LYS A 441 6.46 -6.21 39.95
N LEU A 442 5.96 -5.66 38.89
CA LEU A 442 6.54 -4.50 38.19
C LEU A 442 5.62 -3.27 38.23
N LEU A 443 4.40 -3.42 38.74
CA LEU A 443 3.42 -2.32 38.80
C LEU A 443 3.31 -1.80 40.25
N LYS A 444 3.14 -0.50 40.37
CA LYS A 444 2.77 0.16 41.62
C LYS A 444 1.37 -0.24 42.07
N ASP A 445 1.10 -0.07 43.35
CA ASP A 445 -0.27 -0.05 43.87
C ASP A 445 -1.07 1.01 43.13
N ASN A 446 -2.30 0.66 42.69
CA ASN A 446 -3.11 1.46 41.80
C ASN A 446 -2.51 1.68 40.40
N GLY A 447 -1.52 0.89 39.98
CA GLY A 447 -1.05 0.83 38.60
C GLY A 447 -2.13 0.29 37.65
N VAL A 448 -1.97 0.56 36.36
CA VAL A 448 -2.93 0.11 35.34
C VAL A 448 -2.26 -0.72 34.25
N VAL A 449 -2.97 -1.73 33.76
CA VAL A 449 -2.63 -2.46 32.55
C VAL A 449 -3.58 -2.07 31.43
N ILE A 450 -3.07 -1.59 30.31
CA ILE A 450 -3.81 -1.26 29.08
C ILE A 450 -3.42 -2.29 28.03
N MET A 451 -4.29 -3.27 27.83
CA MET A 451 -4.00 -4.45 27.03
C MET A 451 -4.92 -4.49 25.79
N TYR A 452 -4.33 -4.55 24.60
CA TYR A 452 -5.04 -4.84 23.37
C TYR A 452 -4.82 -6.30 23.00
N THR A 453 -5.91 -7.07 22.83
CA THR A 453 -5.85 -8.52 22.66
C THR A 453 -7.06 -9.07 21.91
N ASN A 454 -6.89 -10.20 21.23
CA ASN A 454 -7.97 -11.03 20.70
C ASN A 454 -8.24 -12.30 21.54
N GLU A 455 -7.51 -12.50 22.62
CA GLU A 455 -7.62 -13.68 23.51
C GLU A 455 -8.31 -13.34 24.85
N ILE A 456 -9.49 -12.68 24.75
CA ILE A 456 -10.28 -12.22 25.91
C ILE A 456 -10.61 -13.37 26.89
N GLY A 457 -10.76 -14.61 26.38
CA GLY A 457 -11.03 -15.78 27.21
C GLY A 457 -9.90 -16.07 28.20
N PHE A 458 -8.63 -15.93 27.78
CA PHE A 458 -7.48 -16.10 28.68
C PHE A 458 -7.41 -14.96 29.69
N VAL A 459 -7.64 -13.72 29.29
CA VAL A 459 -7.69 -12.58 30.22
C VAL A 459 -8.74 -12.82 31.31
N LYS A 460 -9.97 -13.19 30.94
CA LYS A 460 -11.04 -13.46 31.91
C LYS A 460 -10.75 -14.67 32.81
N LYS A 461 -10.03 -15.67 32.31
CA LYS A 461 -9.53 -16.79 33.13
C LYS A 461 -8.54 -16.30 34.16
N GLN A 462 -7.55 -15.50 33.77
CA GLN A 462 -6.52 -14.99 34.68
C GLN A 462 -7.10 -14.04 35.74
N LEU A 463 -8.06 -13.17 35.38
CA LEU A 463 -8.75 -12.30 36.36
C LEU A 463 -9.50 -13.06 37.45
N ARG A 464 -9.91 -14.31 37.21
CA ARG A 464 -10.50 -15.16 38.26
C ARG A 464 -9.45 -15.73 39.22
N LEU A 465 -8.23 -15.95 38.72
CA LEU A 465 -7.12 -16.54 39.47
C LEU A 465 -6.30 -15.48 40.24
N HIS A 466 -6.15 -14.30 39.65
CA HIS A 466 -5.34 -13.20 40.14
C HIS A 466 -6.20 -12.09 40.74
N LYS A 467 -6.46 -12.12 42.06
CA LYS A 467 -7.37 -11.21 42.75
C LYS A 467 -6.78 -9.80 42.96
N GLU A 468 -5.50 -9.65 42.75
CA GLU A 468 -4.78 -8.39 42.72
C GLU A 468 -5.20 -7.51 41.52
N PHE A 469 -5.80 -8.08 40.45
CA PHE A 469 -6.34 -7.33 39.32
C PHE A 469 -7.84 -7.10 39.44
N THR A 470 -8.28 -5.91 39.01
CA THR A 470 -9.69 -5.55 38.84
C THR A 470 -9.92 -5.10 37.41
N LEU A 471 -10.94 -5.63 36.75
CA LEU A 471 -11.36 -5.16 35.44
C LEU A 471 -12.00 -3.76 35.56
N LEU A 472 -11.37 -2.76 35.00
CA LEU A 472 -11.88 -1.38 34.97
C LEU A 472 -12.69 -1.10 33.72
N GLN A 473 -12.25 -1.62 32.56
CA GLN A 473 -12.94 -1.44 31.29
C GLN A 473 -12.70 -2.62 30.34
N GLU A 474 -13.75 -3.04 29.65
CA GLU A 474 -13.72 -4.00 28.53
C GLU A 474 -14.38 -3.32 27.33
N THR A 475 -13.67 -3.19 26.23
CA THR A 475 -14.17 -2.50 25.05
C THR A 475 -13.86 -3.29 23.78
N LEU A 476 -14.90 -3.65 23.01
CA LEU A 476 -14.72 -4.26 21.70
C LEU A 476 -14.11 -3.24 20.74
N MET A 477 -12.96 -3.57 20.18
CA MET A 477 -12.25 -2.73 19.22
C MET A 477 -12.48 -3.14 17.76
N GLN A 478 -12.65 -4.45 17.53
CA GLN A 478 -12.82 -4.98 16.18
C GLN A 478 -13.67 -6.26 16.24
N SER A 479 -14.78 -6.29 15.48
CA SER A 479 -15.67 -7.46 15.44
C SER A 479 -15.03 -8.63 14.70
N LYS A 480 -14.39 -8.40 13.55
CA LYS A 480 -13.63 -9.43 12.84
C LYS A 480 -12.34 -9.71 13.60
N GLY A 481 -12.14 -10.96 14.03
CA GLY A 481 -11.00 -11.36 14.87
C GLY A 481 -11.18 -11.01 16.34
N GLN A 482 -12.29 -10.39 16.73
CA GLN A 482 -12.70 -10.12 18.12
C GLN A 482 -11.58 -9.51 19.00
N PHE A 483 -11.03 -8.39 18.55
CA PHE A 483 -10.06 -7.66 19.34
C PHE A 483 -10.72 -6.75 20.37
N TYR A 484 -10.17 -6.76 21.58
CA TYR A 484 -10.64 -5.98 22.72
C TYR A 484 -9.54 -5.12 23.31
N LEU A 485 -9.94 -3.98 23.85
CA LEU A 485 -9.17 -3.20 24.80
C LEU A 485 -9.62 -3.62 26.21
N MET A 486 -8.69 -4.14 26.99
CA MET A 486 -8.89 -4.50 28.39
C MET A 486 -8.09 -3.56 29.27
N ILE A 487 -8.73 -2.84 30.17
CA ILE A 487 -8.06 -1.97 31.14
C ILE A 487 -8.26 -2.58 32.52
N LEU A 488 -7.13 -2.90 33.16
CA LEU A 488 -7.09 -3.57 34.46
C LEU A 488 -6.40 -2.66 35.47
N GLY A 489 -6.96 -2.51 36.65
CA GLY A 489 -6.32 -1.87 37.79
C GLY A 489 -5.63 -2.88 38.68
N VAL A 490 -4.47 -2.56 39.25
CA VAL A 490 -3.81 -3.32 40.27
C VAL A 490 -4.28 -2.81 41.64
N LYS A 491 -4.70 -3.71 42.51
CA LYS A 491 -5.08 -3.38 43.89
C LYS A 491 -3.79 -3.20 44.72
N GLY A 492 -3.81 -2.16 45.54
CA GLY A 492 -2.82 -1.98 46.61
C GLY A 492 -3.12 -2.85 47.79
#